data_1e9de36aa6fccf4e5dbd5ca8cb0eac76
#
_entry.id   1e9de36aa6fccf4e5dbd5ca8cb0eac76
#
_cell.length_a   1.000
_cell.length_b   1.000
_cell.length_c   1.000
_cell.angle_alpha   90.00
_cell.angle_beta   90.00
_cell.angle_gamma   90.00
#
_symmetry.space_group_name_H-M   'P 1'
#
loop_
_entity.id
_entity.type
_entity.pdbx_description
1 polymer ?
#
loop_
_entity_poly.entity_id
_entity_poly.type
_entity_poly.pdbx_seq_one_letter_code
_entity_poly.pdbx_strand_id
1 'polypeptide(L)'
;MLNKLSLLLKDAGISLTDHQKNQLIAYVNMLHKWNKAYNLTSVRDPNEMLVRHILDSIVVAPYLQGERFIDVGTGPGLPGIPLSIVRPEAHFTLLDSLGKRVRFLRQVQHELKLENIEPVQSRVEEFPSEPPLDGVISRAFASLNDMVSWCHHLPGEQGRFYALKGQMPEDEIALLPEEYQVESVVKLQVPALDGERHLVVIKANKI
;
A
#
# COMPACT_ATOMS: atom_id res chain seq x y z
N MET A 1 13.79 14.80 -11.18
CA MET A 1 13.17 13.83 -10.26
C MET A 1 14.04 12.60 -9.97
N LEU A 2 14.71 12.04 -10.96
CA LEU A 2 15.51 10.83 -10.75
C LEU A 2 16.64 11.02 -9.73
N ASN A 3 17.35 12.14 -9.76
CA ASN A 3 18.39 12.43 -8.78
C ASN A 3 17.82 12.52 -7.35
N LYS A 4 16.67 13.19 -7.20
CA LYS A 4 16.00 13.29 -5.89
C LYS A 4 15.57 11.91 -5.37
N LEU A 5 14.96 11.09 -6.24
CA LEU A 5 14.59 9.72 -5.88
C LEU A 5 15.80 8.90 -5.44
N SER A 6 16.89 8.98 -6.20
CA SER A 6 18.12 8.24 -5.87
C SER A 6 18.72 8.65 -4.51
N LEU A 7 18.69 9.93 -4.17
CA LEU A 7 19.14 10.42 -2.86
C LEU A 7 18.23 9.94 -1.73
N LEU A 8 16.90 9.99 -1.93
CA LEU A 8 15.94 9.50 -0.94
C LEU A 8 16.08 8.01 -0.69
N LEU A 9 16.27 7.22 -1.74
CA LEU A 9 16.51 5.77 -1.64
C LEU A 9 17.79 5.48 -0.87
N LYS A 10 18.85 6.23 -1.13
CA LYS A 10 20.11 6.10 -0.39
C LYS A 10 19.91 6.39 1.10
N ASP A 11 19.22 7.47 1.43
CA ASP A 11 18.93 7.85 2.82
C ASP A 11 18.06 6.79 3.52
N ALA A 12 17.19 6.12 2.78
CA ALA A 12 16.35 5.03 3.31
C ALA A 12 17.06 3.68 3.36
N GLY A 13 18.26 3.57 2.80
CA GLY A 13 18.98 2.29 2.69
C GLY A 13 18.33 1.30 1.71
N ILE A 14 17.62 1.80 0.69
CA ILE A 14 16.92 0.99 -0.28
C ILE A 14 17.68 1.00 -1.61
N SER A 15 17.98 -0.20 -2.13
CA SER A 15 18.63 -0.38 -3.43
C SER A 15 17.61 -0.86 -4.45
N LEU A 16 17.46 -0.11 -5.54
CA LEU A 16 16.59 -0.44 -6.66
C LEU A 16 17.37 -0.45 -7.96
N THR A 17 16.89 -1.22 -8.92
CA THR A 17 17.42 -1.17 -10.30
C THR A 17 17.03 0.13 -10.98
N ASP A 18 17.74 0.49 -12.04
CA ASP A 18 17.37 1.66 -12.86
C ASP A 18 15.98 1.49 -13.46
N HIS A 19 15.61 0.29 -13.86
CA HIS A 19 14.27 -0.02 -14.36
C HIS A 19 13.18 0.28 -13.32
N GLN A 20 13.38 -0.17 -12.08
CA GLN A 20 12.44 0.11 -10.99
C GLN A 20 12.32 1.62 -10.70
N LYS A 21 13.45 2.31 -10.65
CA LYS A 21 13.45 3.78 -10.46
C LYS A 21 12.69 4.48 -11.58
N ASN A 22 12.90 4.07 -12.82
CA ASN A 22 12.22 4.66 -13.97
C ASN A 22 10.71 4.37 -13.94
N GLN A 23 10.29 3.18 -13.51
CA GLN A 23 8.87 2.85 -13.32
C GLN A 23 8.23 3.74 -12.23
N LEU A 24 8.91 3.94 -11.12
CA LEU A 24 8.41 4.82 -10.05
C LEU A 24 8.26 6.26 -10.52
N ILE A 25 9.24 6.79 -11.27
CA ILE A 25 9.17 8.13 -11.85
C ILE A 25 8.01 8.23 -12.87
N ALA A 26 7.87 7.23 -13.73
CA ALA A 26 6.78 7.19 -14.71
C ALA A 26 5.41 7.16 -14.02
N TYR A 27 5.27 6.41 -12.92
CA TYR A 27 4.06 6.39 -12.11
C TYR A 27 3.74 7.77 -11.53
N VAL A 28 4.72 8.45 -10.95
CA VAL A 28 4.54 9.81 -10.42
C VAL A 28 4.10 10.78 -11.51
N ASN A 29 4.71 10.71 -12.69
CA ASN A 29 4.35 11.57 -13.82
C ASN A 29 2.91 11.31 -14.30
N MET A 30 2.50 10.06 -14.35
CA MET A 30 1.12 9.69 -14.69
C MET A 30 0.15 10.20 -13.65
N LEU A 31 0.46 10.00 -12.37
CA LEU A 31 -0.37 10.47 -11.26
C LEU A 31 -0.51 11.99 -11.29
N HIS A 32 0.57 12.71 -11.51
CA HIS A 32 0.55 14.16 -11.64
C HIS A 32 -0.36 14.62 -12.80
N LYS A 33 -0.22 13.97 -13.96
CA LYS A 33 -1.01 14.30 -15.16
C LYS A 33 -2.51 14.03 -14.93
N TRP A 34 -2.87 12.84 -14.45
CA TRP A 34 -4.26 12.44 -14.25
C TRP A 34 -4.91 13.18 -13.08
N ASN A 35 -4.14 13.55 -12.06
CA ASN A 35 -4.64 14.26 -10.88
C ASN A 35 -5.29 15.60 -11.23
N LYS A 36 -4.83 16.27 -12.28
CA LYS A 36 -5.39 17.54 -12.76
C LYS A 36 -6.87 17.43 -13.14
N ALA A 37 -7.26 16.30 -13.71
CA ALA A 37 -8.62 16.06 -14.18
C ALA A 37 -9.46 15.27 -13.18
N TYR A 38 -8.85 14.35 -12.41
CA TYR A 38 -9.58 13.36 -11.63
C TYR A 38 -9.46 13.49 -10.12
N ASN A 39 -8.64 14.41 -9.59
CA ASN A 39 -8.44 14.59 -8.16
C ASN A 39 -8.14 13.28 -7.42
N LEU A 40 -7.08 12.60 -7.86
CA LEU A 40 -6.69 11.31 -7.32
C LEU A 40 -5.95 11.41 -5.99
N THR A 41 -5.28 12.52 -5.75
CA THR A 41 -4.53 12.81 -4.52
C THR A 41 -4.55 14.31 -4.21
N SER A 42 -4.45 14.65 -2.92
CA SER A 42 -4.30 16.03 -2.47
C SER A 42 -2.89 16.58 -2.70
N VAL A 43 -1.90 15.71 -2.88
CA VAL A 43 -0.52 16.10 -3.16
C VAL A 43 -0.41 16.50 -4.63
N ARG A 44 -0.03 17.74 -4.89
CA ARG A 44 0.00 18.32 -6.24
C ARG A 44 1.40 18.35 -6.87
N ASP A 45 2.43 18.54 -6.06
CA ASP A 45 3.81 18.63 -6.53
C ASP A 45 4.40 17.23 -6.74
N PRO A 46 4.87 16.89 -7.96
CA PRO A 46 5.52 15.60 -8.22
C PRO A 46 6.72 15.32 -7.31
N ASN A 47 7.47 16.35 -6.92
CA ASN A 47 8.59 16.19 -6.00
C ASN A 47 8.14 15.80 -4.59
N GLU A 48 6.99 16.32 -4.13
CA GLU A 48 6.39 15.89 -2.87
C GLU A 48 5.86 14.46 -2.95
N MET A 49 5.37 14.05 -4.11
CA MET A 49 4.91 12.67 -4.33
C MET A 49 6.02 11.64 -4.12
N LEU A 50 7.28 11.98 -4.42
CA LEU A 50 8.41 11.09 -4.18
C LEU A 50 8.54 10.72 -2.70
N VAL A 51 8.29 11.66 -1.81
CA VAL A 51 8.35 11.43 -0.35
C VAL A 51 7.04 10.86 0.18
N ARG A 52 5.94 11.58 -0.07
CA ARG A 52 4.64 11.31 0.57
C ARG A 52 3.89 10.13 -0.05
N HIS A 53 4.24 9.73 -1.25
CA HIS A 53 3.63 8.59 -1.95
C HIS A 53 4.60 7.46 -2.19
N ILE A 54 5.78 7.72 -2.75
CA ILE A 54 6.71 6.65 -3.13
C ILE A 54 7.46 6.12 -1.90
N LEU A 55 8.24 6.95 -1.23
CA LEU A 55 9.02 6.50 -0.06
C LEU A 55 8.11 6.00 1.06
N ASP A 56 7.04 6.74 1.34
CA ASP A 56 6.04 6.37 2.37
C ASP A 56 5.40 4.99 2.09
N SER A 57 5.38 4.55 0.84
CA SER A 57 4.86 3.24 0.45
C SER A 57 5.94 2.15 0.51
N ILE A 58 7.10 2.37 -0.11
CA ILE A 58 8.09 1.30 -0.31
C ILE A 58 8.86 0.92 0.96
N VAL A 59 8.91 1.78 1.96
CA VAL A 59 9.53 1.45 3.26
C VAL A 59 8.81 0.30 3.98
N VAL A 60 7.59 -0.02 3.58
CA VAL A 60 6.81 -1.15 4.11
C VAL A 60 7.26 -2.49 3.51
N ALA A 61 7.85 -2.49 2.33
CA ALA A 61 8.15 -3.72 1.58
C ALA A 61 8.92 -4.79 2.36
N PRO A 62 9.96 -4.47 3.16
CA PRO A 62 10.71 -5.50 3.89
C PRO A 62 9.89 -6.25 4.94
N TYR A 63 8.78 -5.68 5.38
CA TYR A 63 7.94 -6.26 6.44
C TYR A 63 6.83 -7.16 5.92
N LEU A 64 6.58 -7.15 4.61
CA LEU A 64 5.54 -7.98 4.00
C LEU A 64 6.02 -9.41 3.84
N GLN A 65 5.30 -10.35 4.43
CA GLN A 65 5.58 -11.79 4.36
C GLN A 65 4.61 -12.47 3.41
N GLY A 66 5.14 -13.26 2.48
CA GLY A 66 4.34 -13.98 1.49
C GLY A 66 4.47 -13.39 0.09
N GLU A 67 3.57 -13.80 -0.79
CA GLU A 67 3.62 -13.45 -2.21
C GLU A 67 2.30 -12.91 -2.76
N ARG A 68 1.20 -13.02 -2.02
CA ARG A 68 -0.13 -12.64 -2.49
C ARG A 68 -0.74 -11.63 -1.54
N PHE A 69 -0.92 -10.41 -2.02
CA PHE A 69 -1.41 -9.28 -1.22
C PHE A 69 -2.60 -8.61 -1.90
N ILE A 70 -3.45 -7.99 -1.07
CA ILE A 70 -4.49 -7.08 -1.52
C ILE A 70 -4.30 -5.73 -0.83
N ASP A 71 -4.38 -4.66 -1.62
CA ASP A 71 -4.41 -3.28 -1.12
C ASP A 71 -5.85 -2.79 -1.16
N VAL A 72 -6.48 -2.69 0.00
CA VAL A 72 -7.90 -2.34 0.13
C VAL A 72 -8.08 -0.84 0.24
N GLY A 73 -8.92 -0.28 -0.63
CA GLY A 73 -9.09 1.15 -0.72
C GLY A 73 -7.83 1.82 -1.26
N THR A 74 -7.25 1.23 -2.30
CA THR A 74 -5.94 1.62 -2.83
C THR A 74 -5.89 3.04 -3.39
N GLY A 75 -7.03 3.63 -3.73
CA GLY A 75 -7.08 4.95 -4.33
C GLY A 75 -6.34 5.00 -5.66
N PRO A 76 -5.36 5.91 -5.82
CA PRO A 76 -4.55 5.97 -7.04
C PRO A 76 -3.47 4.88 -7.11
N GLY A 77 -3.51 3.86 -6.23
CA GLY A 77 -2.57 2.77 -6.20
C GLY A 77 -1.54 2.86 -5.08
N LEU A 78 -1.90 3.41 -3.95
CA LEU A 78 -0.99 3.61 -2.82
C LEU A 78 -1.45 2.81 -1.60
N PRO A 79 -0.59 1.99 -1.02
CA PRO A 79 0.83 1.75 -1.38
C PRO A 79 1.04 0.70 -2.48
N GLY A 80 0.00 0.11 -3.04
CA GLY A 80 0.06 -1.08 -3.90
C GLY A 80 0.92 -0.95 -5.16
N ILE A 81 0.84 0.15 -5.90
CA ILE A 81 1.64 0.32 -7.12
C ILE A 81 3.14 0.41 -6.80
N PRO A 82 3.59 1.31 -5.89
CA PRO A 82 5.00 1.32 -5.53
C PRO A 82 5.50 -0.02 -4.98
N LEU A 83 4.70 -0.70 -4.16
CA LEU A 83 5.06 -2.01 -3.63
C LEU A 83 5.20 -3.06 -4.73
N SER A 84 4.32 -3.07 -5.72
CA SER A 84 4.40 -3.99 -6.85
C SER A 84 5.67 -3.81 -7.67
N ILE A 85 6.15 -2.58 -7.79
CA ILE A 85 7.37 -2.25 -8.52
C ILE A 85 8.61 -2.76 -7.77
N VAL A 86 8.66 -2.59 -6.45
CA VAL A 86 9.82 -3.01 -5.65
C VAL A 86 9.78 -4.48 -5.23
N ARG A 87 8.61 -5.12 -5.36
CA ARG A 87 8.40 -6.55 -5.09
C ARG A 87 7.85 -7.26 -6.34
N PRO A 88 8.63 -7.35 -7.44
CA PRO A 88 8.11 -7.88 -8.70
C PRO A 88 7.73 -9.36 -8.66
N GLU A 89 8.23 -10.11 -7.68
CA GLU A 89 7.90 -11.52 -7.44
C GLU A 89 6.55 -11.71 -6.75
N ALA A 90 6.03 -10.68 -6.11
CA ALA A 90 4.75 -10.73 -5.39
C ALA A 90 3.60 -10.23 -6.26
N HIS A 91 2.39 -10.73 -5.99
CA HIS A 91 1.16 -10.33 -6.67
C HIS A 91 0.34 -9.40 -5.78
N PHE A 92 -0.14 -8.31 -6.35
CA PHE A 92 -0.94 -7.29 -5.64
C PHE A 92 -2.29 -7.10 -6.33
N THR A 93 -3.37 -7.44 -5.62
CA THR A 93 -4.71 -7.02 -6.00
C THR A 93 -4.93 -5.59 -5.50
N LEU A 94 -5.35 -4.71 -6.38
CA LEU A 94 -5.57 -3.29 -6.07
C LEU A 94 -7.07 -3.02 -6.08
N LEU A 95 -7.67 -2.94 -4.91
CA LEU A 95 -9.12 -2.87 -4.74
C LEU A 95 -9.57 -1.45 -4.43
N ASP A 96 -10.54 -0.97 -5.19
CA ASP A 96 -11.23 0.29 -4.90
C ASP A 96 -12.67 0.23 -5.41
N SER A 97 -13.57 0.91 -4.75
CA SER A 97 -14.98 0.95 -5.15
C SER A 97 -15.27 2.00 -6.24
N LEU A 98 -14.38 2.97 -6.46
CA LEU A 98 -14.58 4.06 -7.41
C LEU A 98 -14.00 3.73 -8.78
N GLY A 99 -14.86 3.71 -9.80
CA GLY A 99 -14.47 3.37 -11.17
C GLY A 99 -13.39 4.26 -11.76
N LYS A 100 -13.37 5.55 -11.45
CA LYS A 100 -12.35 6.47 -11.95
C LYS A 100 -10.93 6.11 -11.46
N ARG A 101 -10.81 5.63 -10.23
CA ARG A 101 -9.54 5.19 -9.65
C ARG A 101 -9.07 3.90 -10.32
N VAL A 102 -9.96 2.94 -10.47
CA VAL A 102 -9.63 1.66 -11.13
C VAL A 102 -9.24 1.88 -12.59
N ARG A 103 -9.89 2.81 -13.28
CA ARG A 103 -9.50 3.19 -14.65
C ARG A 103 -8.06 3.71 -14.70
N PHE A 104 -7.68 4.55 -13.76
CA PHE A 104 -6.30 5.04 -13.65
C PHE A 104 -5.32 3.89 -13.41
N LEU A 105 -5.65 2.97 -12.48
CA LEU A 105 -4.81 1.81 -12.17
C LEU A 105 -4.58 0.93 -13.41
N ARG A 106 -5.62 0.70 -14.21
CA ARG A 106 -5.51 -0.05 -15.45
C ARG A 106 -4.61 0.65 -16.48
N GLN A 107 -4.68 1.97 -16.54
CA GLN A 107 -3.81 2.74 -17.41
C GLN A 107 -2.34 2.65 -16.96
N VAL A 108 -2.08 2.72 -15.65
CA VAL A 108 -0.74 2.53 -15.09
C VAL A 108 -0.22 1.12 -15.42
N GLN A 109 -1.05 0.10 -15.22
CA GLN A 109 -0.71 -1.28 -15.53
C GLN A 109 -0.27 -1.44 -16.98
N HIS A 110 -1.03 -0.85 -17.89
CA HIS A 110 -0.75 -0.92 -19.32
C HIS A 110 0.54 -0.19 -19.69
N GLU A 111 0.70 1.06 -19.27
CA GLU A 111 1.86 1.88 -19.65
C GLU A 111 3.15 1.41 -19.02
N LEU A 112 3.12 0.98 -17.76
CA LEU A 112 4.31 0.49 -17.05
C LEU A 112 4.54 -1.01 -17.23
N LYS A 113 3.65 -1.70 -17.93
CA LYS A 113 3.72 -3.15 -18.17
C LYS A 113 3.89 -3.95 -16.88
N LEU A 114 3.08 -3.62 -15.88
CA LEU A 114 3.08 -4.31 -14.58
C LEU A 114 2.27 -5.59 -14.68
N GLU A 115 2.95 -6.72 -14.64
CA GLU A 115 2.31 -8.04 -14.76
C GLU A 115 1.81 -8.60 -13.43
N ASN A 116 2.25 -8.02 -12.32
CA ASN A 116 1.99 -8.51 -10.97
C ASN A 116 0.93 -7.71 -10.21
N ILE A 117 0.11 -6.93 -10.89
CA ILE A 117 -1.02 -6.22 -10.29
C ILE A 117 -2.33 -6.64 -10.95
N GLU A 118 -3.41 -6.58 -10.18
CA GLU A 118 -4.77 -6.82 -10.65
C GLU A 118 -5.69 -5.73 -10.08
N PRO A 119 -5.99 -4.66 -10.85
CA PRO A 119 -6.96 -3.65 -10.45
C PRO A 119 -8.38 -4.23 -10.47
N VAL A 120 -9.12 -4.06 -9.38
CA VAL A 120 -10.49 -4.56 -9.23
C VAL A 120 -11.40 -3.48 -8.67
N GLN A 121 -12.52 -3.24 -9.34
CA GLN A 121 -13.57 -2.36 -8.84
C GLN A 121 -14.56 -3.23 -8.04
N SER A 122 -14.50 -3.10 -6.73
CA SER A 122 -15.40 -3.83 -5.83
C SER A 122 -15.38 -3.21 -4.44
N ARG A 123 -16.44 -3.45 -3.69
CA ARG A 123 -16.43 -3.27 -2.24
C ARG A 123 -15.70 -4.46 -1.62
N VAL A 124 -15.01 -4.24 -0.51
CA VAL A 124 -14.19 -5.29 0.12
C VAL A 124 -15.03 -6.47 0.60
N GLU A 125 -16.21 -6.22 1.13
CA GLU A 125 -17.12 -7.26 1.62
C GLU A 125 -17.65 -8.19 0.52
N GLU A 126 -17.61 -7.73 -0.72
CA GLU A 126 -18.04 -8.50 -1.90
C GLU A 126 -16.86 -9.24 -2.59
N PHE A 127 -15.64 -8.94 -2.19
CA PHE A 127 -14.47 -9.58 -2.78
C PHE A 127 -14.34 -11.03 -2.29
N PRO A 128 -14.07 -12.01 -3.18
CA PRO A 128 -14.02 -13.43 -2.80
C PRO A 128 -12.93 -13.75 -1.78
N SER A 129 -13.23 -14.70 -0.89
CA SER A 129 -12.29 -15.21 0.12
C SER A 129 -11.29 -16.23 -0.43
N GLU A 130 -11.50 -16.70 -1.65
CA GLU A 130 -10.65 -17.69 -2.30
C GLU A 130 -10.08 -17.16 -3.61
N PRO A 131 -8.80 -17.41 -3.90
CA PRO A 131 -7.81 -18.06 -3.02
C PRO A 131 -7.42 -17.15 -1.85
N PRO A 132 -7.02 -17.73 -0.70
CA PRO A 132 -6.65 -16.94 0.47
C PRO A 132 -5.38 -16.13 0.21
N LEU A 133 -5.28 -14.99 0.91
CA LEU A 133 -4.19 -14.03 0.72
C LEU A 133 -3.20 -14.09 1.88
N ASP A 134 -1.94 -13.79 1.59
CA ASP A 134 -0.88 -13.71 2.59
C ASP A 134 -0.95 -12.40 3.38
N GLY A 135 -1.41 -11.33 2.75
CA GLY A 135 -1.51 -10.05 3.41
C GLY A 135 -2.61 -9.14 2.88
N VAL A 136 -3.27 -8.47 3.80
CA VAL A 136 -4.23 -7.40 3.54
C VAL A 136 -3.58 -6.10 3.98
N ILE A 137 -3.37 -5.18 3.04
CA ILE A 137 -2.69 -3.92 3.27
C ILE A 137 -3.71 -2.79 3.12
N SER A 138 -3.69 -1.81 4.00
CA SER A 138 -4.54 -0.63 3.81
C SER A 138 -4.06 0.59 4.59
N ARG A 139 -4.30 1.77 4.01
CA ARG A 139 -4.25 3.08 4.68
C ARG A 139 -5.65 3.67 4.86
N ALA A 140 -6.68 3.00 4.31
CA ALA A 140 -8.01 3.60 4.09
C ALA A 140 -8.95 3.52 5.28
N PHE A 141 -8.70 2.65 6.26
CA PHE A 141 -9.62 2.44 7.38
C PHE A 141 -9.41 3.45 8.51
N ALA A 142 -10.52 3.90 9.07
CA ALA A 142 -10.52 4.83 10.20
C ALA A 142 -9.94 4.19 11.48
N SER A 143 -10.13 2.88 11.66
CA SER A 143 -9.64 2.15 12.82
C SER A 143 -9.15 0.75 12.46
N LEU A 144 -8.34 0.17 13.34
CA LEU A 144 -7.90 -1.22 13.20
C LEU A 144 -9.08 -2.18 13.30
N ASN A 145 -10.06 -1.88 14.16
CA ASN A 145 -11.27 -2.69 14.29
C ASN A 145 -12.06 -2.73 12.98
N ASP A 146 -12.22 -1.58 12.31
CA ASP A 146 -12.90 -1.53 11.00
C ASP A 146 -12.16 -2.38 9.97
N MET A 147 -10.83 -2.28 9.93
CA MET A 147 -10.02 -3.05 8.98
C MET A 147 -10.22 -4.56 9.15
N VAL A 148 -10.09 -5.08 10.37
CA VAL A 148 -10.23 -6.53 10.60
C VAL A 148 -11.68 -6.99 10.42
N SER A 149 -12.65 -6.15 10.76
CA SER A 149 -14.07 -6.47 10.59
C SER A 149 -14.47 -6.58 9.12
N TRP A 150 -14.05 -5.62 8.30
CA TRP A 150 -14.39 -5.59 6.87
C TRP A 150 -13.58 -6.59 6.05
N CYS A 151 -12.36 -6.91 6.48
CA CYS A 151 -11.41 -7.71 5.71
C CYS A 151 -11.19 -9.11 6.27
N HIS A 152 -11.94 -9.54 7.28
CA HIS A 152 -11.71 -10.79 8.02
C HIS A 152 -11.65 -12.04 7.14
N HIS A 153 -12.38 -12.04 6.02
CA HIS A 153 -12.50 -13.18 5.11
C HIS A 153 -11.34 -13.31 4.11
N LEU A 154 -10.43 -12.34 4.07
CA LEU A 154 -9.41 -12.26 3.01
C LEU A 154 -8.10 -12.99 3.33
N PRO A 155 -7.50 -12.86 4.54
CA PRO A 155 -6.24 -13.54 4.81
C PRO A 155 -6.45 -15.04 5.03
N GLY A 156 -5.48 -15.81 4.56
CA GLY A 156 -5.40 -17.24 4.88
C GLY A 156 -4.96 -17.47 6.33
N GLU A 157 -4.81 -18.73 6.71
CA GLU A 157 -4.47 -19.12 8.10
C GLU A 157 -3.19 -18.44 8.61
N GLN A 158 -2.19 -18.29 7.75
CA GLN A 158 -0.92 -17.62 8.06
C GLN A 158 -0.89 -16.16 7.59
N GLY A 159 -2.00 -15.66 7.08
CA GLY A 159 -2.09 -14.30 6.56
C GLY A 159 -2.06 -13.24 7.64
N ARG A 160 -1.75 -12.02 7.23
CA ARG A 160 -1.63 -10.87 8.13
C ARG A 160 -2.40 -9.67 7.59
N PHE A 161 -2.80 -8.80 8.51
CA PHE A 161 -3.25 -7.44 8.20
C PHE A 161 -2.07 -6.50 8.41
N TYR A 162 -1.83 -5.63 7.44
CA TYR A 162 -0.78 -4.62 7.47
C TYR A 162 -1.44 -3.24 7.42
N ALA A 163 -1.62 -2.65 8.60
CA ALA A 163 -2.26 -1.34 8.70
C ALA A 163 -1.21 -0.23 8.75
N LEU A 164 -1.32 0.71 7.81
CA LEU A 164 -0.42 1.87 7.75
C LEU A 164 -1.07 3.03 8.51
N LYS A 165 -0.39 3.48 9.55
CA LYS A 165 -0.85 4.56 10.43
C LYS A 165 0.18 5.69 10.51
N GLY A 166 -0.29 6.87 10.83
CA GLY A 166 0.58 8.00 11.13
C GLY A 166 1.22 7.83 12.50
N GLN A 167 0.55 8.34 13.52
CA GLN A 167 0.99 8.19 14.91
C GLN A 167 0.72 6.79 15.44
N MET A 168 1.41 6.42 16.51
CA MET A 168 1.18 5.17 17.23
C MET A 168 -0.30 5.07 17.63
N PRO A 169 -1.06 4.07 17.12
CA PRO A 169 -2.51 3.99 17.36
C PRO A 169 -2.84 3.22 18.64
N GLU A 170 -2.40 3.70 19.79
CA GLU A 170 -2.55 3.02 21.08
C GLU A 170 -4.01 2.73 21.43
N ASP A 171 -4.91 3.72 21.24
CA ASP A 171 -6.33 3.57 21.53
C ASP A 171 -7.00 2.55 20.61
N GLU A 172 -6.64 2.57 19.32
CA GLU A 172 -7.16 1.60 18.35
C GLU A 172 -6.72 0.18 18.68
N ILE A 173 -5.46 0.01 19.10
CA ILE A 173 -4.91 -1.29 19.52
C ILE A 173 -5.67 -1.82 20.74
N ALA A 174 -5.94 -0.96 21.71
CA ALA A 174 -6.68 -1.33 22.91
C ALA A 174 -8.12 -1.81 22.63
N LEU A 175 -8.71 -1.33 21.53
CA LEU A 175 -10.07 -1.69 21.10
C LEU A 175 -10.13 -2.84 20.12
N LEU A 176 -8.99 -3.47 19.79
CA LEU A 176 -8.95 -4.58 18.86
C LEU A 176 -9.69 -5.79 19.47
N PRO A 177 -10.60 -6.47 18.71
CA PRO A 177 -11.30 -7.65 19.20
C PRO A 177 -10.36 -8.78 19.64
N GLU A 178 -10.78 -9.58 20.61
CA GLU A 178 -9.98 -10.67 21.19
C GLU A 178 -9.57 -11.74 20.17
N GLU A 179 -10.31 -11.87 19.07
CA GLU A 179 -10.00 -12.79 17.97
C GLU A 179 -8.72 -12.43 17.21
N TYR A 180 -8.22 -11.22 17.46
CA TYR A 180 -7.03 -10.70 16.78
C TYR A 180 -5.99 -10.26 17.80
N GLN A 181 -4.71 -10.29 17.37
CA GLN A 181 -3.62 -9.73 18.17
C GLN A 181 -2.67 -8.95 17.28
N VAL A 182 -2.09 -7.91 17.86
CA VAL A 182 -0.99 -7.17 17.24
C VAL A 182 0.28 -8.03 17.38
N GLU A 183 0.82 -8.44 16.24
CA GLU A 183 2.08 -9.20 16.20
C GLU A 183 3.28 -8.28 16.36
N SER A 184 3.23 -7.11 15.72
CA SER A 184 4.29 -6.10 15.83
C SER A 184 3.76 -4.72 15.47
N VAL A 185 4.45 -3.70 15.98
CA VAL A 185 4.29 -2.31 15.55
C VAL A 185 5.67 -1.78 15.20
N VAL A 186 5.82 -1.33 13.96
CA VAL A 186 7.10 -0.81 13.45
C VAL A 186 6.98 0.68 13.24
N LYS A 187 7.85 1.46 13.85
CA LYS A 187 8.00 2.88 13.52
C LYS A 187 8.85 2.97 12.26
N LEU A 188 8.24 3.40 11.17
CA LEU A 188 8.89 3.50 9.87
C LEU A 188 9.70 4.80 9.76
N GLN A 189 10.89 4.70 9.14
CA GLN A 189 11.73 5.84 8.85
C GLN A 189 11.54 6.22 7.37
N VAL A 190 10.87 7.35 7.13
CA VAL A 190 10.64 7.86 5.78
C VAL A 190 11.45 9.13 5.59
N PRO A 191 12.52 9.11 4.75
CA PRO A 191 13.36 10.29 4.55
C PRO A 191 12.55 11.51 4.08
N ALA A 192 12.86 12.66 4.64
CA ALA A 192 12.26 13.97 4.32
C ALA A 192 10.75 14.09 4.63
N LEU A 193 10.15 13.10 5.29
CA LEU A 193 8.75 13.17 5.68
C LEU A 193 8.61 13.83 7.05
N ASP A 194 7.73 14.82 7.14
CA ASP A 194 7.28 15.37 8.41
C ASP A 194 6.22 14.47 9.02
N GLY A 195 6.35 14.18 10.31
CA GLY A 195 5.41 13.35 11.04
C GLY A 195 5.85 11.91 11.15
N GLU A 196 5.12 11.16 11.95
CA GLU A 196 5.41 9.75 12.22
C GLU A 196 4.68 8.85 11.25
N ARG A 197 5.25 7.66 11.05
CA ARG A 197 4.62 6.55 10.33
C ARG A 197 4.83 5.26 11.09
N HIS A 198 3.75 4.49 11.20
CA HIS A 198 3.76 3.18 11.88
C HIS A 198 3.12 2.13 10.99
N LEU A 199 3.70 0.95 11.01
CA LEU A 199 3.10 -0.25 10.44
C LEU A 199 2.64 -1.14 11.57
N VAL A 200 1.34 -1.41 11.64
CA VAL A 200 0.77 -2.35 12.61
C VAL A 200 0.49 -3.66 11.90
N VAL A 201 1.13 -4.73 12.35
CA VAL A 201 0.92 -6.08 11.82
C VAL A 201 0.02 -6.85 12.77
N ILE A 202 -1.11 -7.32 12.24
CA ILE A 202 -2.15 -7.99 13.02
C ILE A 202 -2.35 -9.39 12.45
N LYS A 203 -2.53 -10.35 13.35
CA LYS A 203 -2.91 -11.72 12.98
C LYS A 203 -4.15 -12.17 13.76
N ALA A 204 -4.88 -13.14 13.19
CA ALA A 204 -5.95 -13.80 13.91
C ALA A 204 -5.35 -14.74 14.97
N ASN A 205 -5.98 -14.76 16.15
CA ASN A 205 -5.63 -15.74 17.18
C ASN A 205 -6.10 -17.11 16.73
N LYS A 206 -5.24 -18.12 16.91
CA LYS A 206 -5.65 -19.52 16.73
C LYS A 206 -6.56 -19.89 17.91
N ILE A 207 -7.75 -20.37 17.57
CA ILE A 207 -8.66 -20.98 18.55
C ILE A 207 -8.26 -22.43 18.75
#